data_dc6f294342e4f72d6ef6521d623d215f
#
_entry.id   dc6f294342e4f72d6ef6521d623d215f
#
_cell.length_a   1.000
_cell.length_b   1.000
_cell.length_c   1.000
_cell.angle_alpha   90.00
_cell.angle_beta   90.00
_cell.angle_gamma   90.00
#
_symmetry.space_group_name_H-M   'P 1'
#
loop_
_entity.id
_entity.type
_entity.pdbx_description
1 polymer ?
#
loop_
_entity_poly.entity_id
_entity_poly.type
_entity_poly.pdbx_seq_one_letter_code
_entity_poly.pdbx_strand_id
1 'polypeptide(L)'
;MAAADGLIVRVKPHVRGLSAADLRRIAEAVGGGRIELTQRGALQVRGLDAAGATAFATAMVEAGLAAADPAVERRRNLQLDPASGAGLRTLAAEVEAWLEQDSALAALPAKFGFGFSRAPTFDADILALGETGETLLVGGRVAVCVPEPLDAIQRLTHAFIDLAAELEPQPRRMKVLLAAVGETEVLARAGLAAIAAPLRWFGGPRAGAVAGGVGLGVVFGELAAKALHQVADMASRYGEGRIALAPGRTVWLGGVAPSSAPALLVEAEAAGFVTRSDDPRLRLQACVGRPSCAHANADVRADARRLSHLAPPGGLHVSGCAKGCAHPKPAAVTLVAQPGDGRYDLIRNGAPQAAPTHPDLTLDEIADHLAMSTSSPDYIRDGAAIYARSFAIIRAEADLDRFTPEEARVVVRMIHACGMVELARDVRMSPDFAATARAALLAGRPILCDAEMVAHGVTRARLPAGNAVVCTLHDPRTPDLAKAVGNTRSAAALELWGARLEGAVVAIGNAPTALFRLLELIDAGAPRPAAVIGLPVGFVGAAESKAALAARTDLPFLVVEGRKGGSAMAAAAVNALASEAE
;
A
#
# COMPACT_ATOMS: atom_id res chain seq x y z
N MET A 1 -33.40 10.82 2.73
CA MET A 1 -32.57 12.07 2.67
C MET A 1 -33.01 12.87 1.44
N ALA A 2 -33.23 14.17 1.54
CA ALA A 2 -33.57 15.01 0.39
C ALA A 2 -32.33 15.30 -0.49
N ALA A 3 -32.54 15.29 -1.81
CA ALA A 3 -31.56 15.69 -2.83
C ALA A 3 -32.29 16.49 -3.92
N ALA A 4 -31.57 17.11 -4.84
CA ALA A 4 -32.18 17.93 -5.90
C ALA A 4 -33.05 17.11 -6.88
N ASP A 5 -32.74 15.82 -6.99
CA ASP A 5 -33.44 14.87 -7.86
C ASP A 5 -34.53 14.04 -7.12
N GLY A 6 -34.84 14.37 -5.87
CA GLY A 6 -35.82 13.65 -5.06
C GLY A 6 -35.26 13.10 -3.76
N LEU A 7 -35.89 12.06 -3.21
CA LEU A 7 -35.43 11.41 -1.99
C LEU A 7 -34.40 10.30 -2.28
N ILE A 8 -33.50 10.11 -1.31
CA ILE A 8 -32.52 9.04 -1.31
C ILE A 8 -32.81 8.07 -0.17
N VAL A 9 -32.97 6.79 -0.50
CA VAL A 9 -33.04 5.69 0.46
C VAL A 9 -31.81 4.80 0.31
N ARG A 10 -31.22 4.35 1.43
CA ARG A 10 -30.03 3.48 1.44
C ARG A 10 -30.40 2.11 1.97
N VAL A 11 -29.82 1.09 1.33
CA VAL A 11 -29.79 -0.29 1.80
C VAL A 11 -28.36 -0.60 2.20
N LYS A 12 -28.15 -0.94 3.47
CA LYS A 12 -26.88 -1.39 4.00
C LYS A 12 -26.95 -2.91 4.14
N PRO A 13 -26.27 -3.68 3.27
CA PRO A 13 -26.32 -5.13 3.37
C PRO A 13 -25.88 -5.62 4.75
N HIS A 14 -26.50 -6.69 5.23
CA HIS A 14 -26.00 -7.42 6.38
C HIS A 14 -24.65 -8.05 6.07
N VAL A 15 -23.85 -8.33 7.09
CA VAL A 15 -22.52 -8.98 6.93
C VAL A 15 -22.62 -10.36 6.27
N ARG A 16 -23.77 -11.02 6.34
CA ARG A 16 -24.05 -12.26 5.57
C ARG A 16 -24.01 -12.06 4.04
N GLY A 17 -24.06 -10.83 3.58
CA GLY A 17 -24.21 -10.46 2.18
C GLY A 17 -25.65 -10.52 1.68
N LEU A 18 -25.80 -10.49 0.36
CA LEU A 18 -27.06 -10.61 -0.35
C LEU A 18 -27.14 -11.94 -1.09
N SER A 19 -28.32 -12.52 -1.18
CA SER A 19 -28.63 -13.59 -2.12
C SER A 19 -29.02 -13.03 -3.49
N ALA A 20 -29.01 -13.87 -4.51
CA ALA A 20 -29.55 -13.53 -5.83
C ALA A 20 -31.03 -13.09 -5.76
N ALA A 21 -31.82 -13.71 -4.86
CA ALA A 21 -33.22 -13.34 -4.63
C ALA A 21 -33.34 -11.95 -4.00
N ASP A 22 -32.48 -11.62 -3.01
CA ASP A 22 -32.46 -10.29 -2.40
C ASP A 22 -32.18 -9.20 -3.43
N LEU A 23 -31.21 -9.46 -4.34
CA LEU A 23 -30.85 -8.48 -5.36
C LEU A 23 -31.97 -8.25 -6.39
N ARG A 24 -32.70 -9.32 -6.75
CA ARG A 24 -33.89 -9.19 -7.62
C ARG A 24 -35.02 -8.39 -6.93
N ARG A 25 -35.27 -8.65 -5.64
CA ARG A 25 -36.25 -7.86 -4.86
C ARG A 25 -35.88 -6.39 -4.79
N ILE A 26 -34.59 -6.08 -4.59
CA ILE A 26 -34.13 -4.68 -4.62
C ILE A 26 -34.41 -4.08 -6.01
N ALA A 27 -34.07 -4.79 -7.09
CA ALA A 27 -34.26 -4.31 -8.46
C ALA A 27 -35.73 -4.05 -8.80
N GLU A 28 -36.62 -4.91 -8.36
CA GLU A 28 -38.08 -4.79 -8.54
C GLU A 28 -38.68 -3.61 -7.74
N ALA A 29 -38.19 -3.42 -6.50
CA ALA A 29 -38.70 -2.36 -5.62
C ALA A 29 -38.23 -0.95 -6.01
N VAL A 30 -37.18 -0.80 -6.84
CA VAL A 30 -36.59 0.50 -7.21
C VAL A 30 -37.59 1.38 -7.99
N GLY A 31 -38.50 0.79 -8.78
CA GLY A 31 -39.43 1.56 -9.64
C GLY A 31 -38.65 2.44 -10.63
N GLY A 32 -38.99 3.73 -10.65
CA GLY A 32 -38.29 4.73 -11.52
C GLY A 32 -37.02 5.31 -10.95
N GLY A 33 -36.56 4.87 -9.77
CA GLY A 33 -35.38 5.37 -9.11
C GLY A 33 -34.04 4.92 -9.79
N ARG A 34 -32.97 5.66 -9.52
CA ARG A 34 -31.62 5.30 -9.95
C ARG A 34 -30.86 4.63 -8.81
N ILE A 35 -30.09 3.61 -9.13
CA ILE A 35 -29.33 2.84 -8.15
C ILE A 35 -27.87 3.27 -8.19
N GLU A 36 -27.27 3.45 -7.03
CA GLU A 36 -25.85 3.73 -6.89
C GLU A 36 -25.22 2.84 -5.81
N LEU A 37 -24.12 2.20 -6.15
CA LEU A 37 -23.24 1.53 -5.20
C LEU A 37 -22.28 2.58 -4.61
N THR A 38 -22.33 2.75 -3.30
CA THR A 38 -21.52 3.74 -2.60
C THR A 38 -20.08 3.23 -2.41
N GLN A 39 -19.14 4.15 -2.12
CA GLN A 39 -17.74 3.79 -1.78
C GLN A 39 -17.62 2.86 -0.56
N ARG A 40 -18.64 2.77 0.28
CA ARG A 40 -18.68 1.94 1.49
C ARG A 40 -19.45 0.63 1.33
N GLY A 41 -19.76 0.23 0.09
CA GLY A 41 -20.47 -1.03 -0.14
C GLY A 41 -21.94 -1.02 0.28
N ALA A 42 -22.62 0.12 0.20
CA ALA A 42 -24.08 0.20 0.37
C ALA A 42 -24.73 0.57 -0.95
N LEU A 43 -25.94 0.07 -1.19
CA LEU A 43 -26.79 0.56 -2.29
C LEU A 43 -27.55 1.80 -1.83
N GLN A 44 -27.74 2.75 -2.73
CA GLN A 44 -28.67 3.84 -2.54
C GLN A 44 -29.54 3.99 -3.76
N VAL A 45 -30.83 4.20 -3.54
CA VAL A 45 -31.83 4.51 -4.58
C VAL A 45 -32.11 5.99 -4.50
N ARG A 46 -32.10 6.68 -5.64
CA ARG A 46 -32.26 8.13 -5.78
C ARG A 46 -33.39 8.46 -6.72
N GLY A 47 -33.86 9.69 -6.60
CA GLY A 47 -34.92 10.21 -7.49
C GLY A 47 -36.30 9.72 -7.14
N LEU A 48 -36.50 9.24 -5.91
CA LEU A 48 -37.79 8.81 -5.43
C LEU A 48 -38.63 10.00 -4.94
N ASP A 49 -39.91 9.97 -5.16
CA ASP A 49 -40.88 10.82 -4.44
C ASP A 49 -41.14 10.27 -3.03
N ALA A 50 -41.97 10.93 -2.25
CA ALA A 50 -42.24 10.53 -0.87
C ALA A 50 -42.95 9.16 -0.79
N ALA A 51 -43.87 8.87 -1.70
CA ALA A 51 -44.59 7.60 -1.75
C ALA A 51 -43.67 6.44 -2.15
N GLY A 52 -42.86 6.63 -3.20
CA GLY A 52 -41.88 5.65 -3.67
C GLY A 52 -40.78 5.39 -2.64
N ALA A 53 -40.32 6.41 -1.92
CA ALA A 53 -39.33 6.24 -0.85
C ALA A 53 -39.88 5.41 0.33
N THR A 54 -41.17 5.63 0.69
CA THR A 54 -41.85 4.86 1.73
C THR A 54 -42.07 3.42 1.28
N ALA A 55 -42.59 3.21 0.08
CA ALA A 55 -42.85 1.87 -0.48
C ALA A 55 -41.54 1.06 -0.57
N PHE A 56 -40.45 1.69 -1.07
CA PHE A 56 -39.14 1.05 -1.14
C PHE A 56 -38.63 0.68 0.25
N ALA A 57 -38.68 1.60 1.22
CA ALA A 57 -38.21 1.34 2.58
C ALA A 57 -38.98 0.19 3.24
N THR A 58 -40.33 0.17 3.10
CA THR A 58 -41.19 -0.92 3.60
C THR A 58 -40.81 -2.27 2.97
N ALA A 59 -40.64 -2.31 1.65
CA ALA A 59 -40.24 -3.54 0.95
C ALA A 59 -38.86 -4.06 1.43
N MET A 60 -37.91 -3.17 1.75
CA MET A 60 -36.62 -3.59 2.29
C MET A 60 -36.72 -4.13 3.72
N VAL A 61 -37.56 -3.56 4.56
CA VAL A 61 -37.84 -4.07 5.91
C VAL A 61 -38.52 -5.43 5.85
N GLU A 62 -39.54 -5.58 5.03
CA GLU A 62 -40.26 -6.86 4.84
C GLU A 62 -39.36 -7.97 4.29
N ALA A 63 -38.42 -7.60 3.44
CA ALA A 63 -37.40 -8.54 2.92
C ALA A 63 -36.27 -8.87 3.92
N GLY A 64 -36.27 -8.25 5.11
CA GLY A 64 -35.18 -8.40 6.10
C GLY A 64 -33.85 -7.83 5.62
N LEU A 65 -33.88 -6.82 4.74
CA LEU A 65 -32.70 -6.13 4.19
C LEU A 65 -32.39 -4.80 4.88
N ALA A 66 -33.33 -4.31 5.70
CA ALA A 66 -33.17 -3.13 6.53
C ALA A 66 -33.80 -3.35 7.90
N ALA A 67 -33.26 -2.71 8.93
CA ALA A 67 -33.87 -2.72 10.25
C ALA A 67 -35.20 -1.92 10.25
N ALA A 68 -36.21 -2.41 10.96
CA ALA A 68 -37.50 -1.72 11.11
C ALA A 68 -37.35 -0.40 11.88
N ASP A 69 -36.46 -0.36 12.89
CA ASP A 69 -36.11 0.87 13.61
C ASP A 69 -35.08 1.71 12.81
N PRO A 70 -35.44 2.94 12.38
CA PRO A 70 -34.54 3.82 11.68
C PRO A 70 -33.30 4.23 12.51
N ALA A 71 -33.34 4.16 13.84
CA ALA A 71 -32.21 4.47 14.71
C ALA A 71 -31.19 3.33 14.64
N VAL A 72 -31.64 2.08 14.64
CA VAL A 72 -30.82 0.90 14.43
C VAL A 72 -30.19 0.94 13.03
N GLU A 73 -31.00 1.17 11.98
CA GLU A 73 -30.50 1.23 10.60
C GLU A 73 -29.44 2.34 10.42
N ARG A 74 -29.56 3.48 11.10
CA ARG A 74 -28.57 4.56 11.04
C ARG A 74 -27.20 4.16 11.57
N ARG A 75 -27.14 3.41 12.68
CA ARG A 75 -25.88 3.00 13.33
C ARG A 75 -25.26 1.73 12.73
N ARG A 76 -25.99 0.94 11.98
CA ARG A 76 -25.54 -0.28 11.32
C ARG A 76 -24.64 0.04 10.09
N ASN A 77 -23.41 0.51 10.34
CA ASN A 77 -22.43 0.84 9.31
C ASN A 77 -21.25 -0.13 9.37
N LEU A 78 -21.41 -1.31 8.80
CA LEU A 78 -20.39 -2.34 8.75
C LEU A 78 -19.85 -2.50 7.33
N GLN A 79 -18.55 -2.74 7.23
CA GLN A 79 -17.85 -3.03 5.99
C GLN A 79 -17.03 -4.29 6.19
N LEU A 80 -17.34 -5.35 5.47
CA LEU A 80 -16.61 -6.60 5.50
C LEU A 80 -15.92 -6.82 4.15
N ASP A 81 -14.61 -7.05 4.17
CA ASP A 81 -13.90 -7.50 2.98
C ASP A 81 -14.45 -8.89 2.57
N PRO A 82 -15.02 -9.03 1.36
CA PRO A 82 -15.61 -10.29 0.93
C PRO A 82 -14.65 -11.50 0.95
N ALA A 83 -13.35 -11.24 0.82
CA ALA A 83 -12.30 -12.26 0.88
C ALA A 83 -11.91 -12.65 2.31
N SER A 84 -12.53 -12.08 3.34
CA SER A 84 -12.25 -12.41 4.76
C SER A 84 -12.63 -13.84 5.10
N GLY A 85 -11.84 -14.44 6.02
CA GLY A 85 -12.05 -15.78 6.55
C GLY A 85 -13.26 -15.88 7.49
N ALA A 86 -13.51 -17.09 8.00
CA ALA A 86 -14.65 -17.39 8.88
C ALA A 86 -14.60 -16.58 10.18
N GLY A 87 -13.42 -16.44 10.80
CA GLY A 87 -13.26 -15.72 12.07
C GLY A 87 -13.72 -14.26 11.98
N LEU A 88 -13.26 -13.52 10.98
CA LEU A 88 -13.71 -12.13 10.77
C LEU A 88 -15.20 -12.03 10.42
N ARG A 89 -15.76 -13.02 9.71
CA ARG A 89 -17.21 -13.05 9.42
C ARG A 89 -18.02 -13.25 10.68
N THR A 90 -17.59 -14.15 11.57
CA THR A 90 -18.22 -14.37 12.86
C THR A 90 -18.18 -13.11 13.71
N LEU A 91 -17.00 -12.50 13.87
CA LEU A 91 -16.85 -11.24 14.61
C LEU A 91 -17.73 -10.12 14.04
N ALA A 92 -17.79 -9.99 12.72
CA ALA A 92 -18.64 -9.00 12.06
C ALA A 92 -20.13 -9.23 12.34
N ALA A 93 -20.58 -10.49 12.36
CA ALA A 93 -21.96 -10.85 12.71
C ALA A 93 -22.28 -10.57 14.18
N GLU A 94 -21.34 -10.84 15.09
CA GLU A 94 -21.49 -10.52 16.51
C GLU A 94 -21.58 -9.00 16.73
N VAL A 95 -20.73 -8.21 16.06
CA VAL A 95 -20.82 -6.74 16.11
C VAL A 95 -22.13 -6.25 15.50
N GLU A 96 -22.62 -6.84 14.40
CA GLU A 96 -23.91 -6.48 13.81
C GLU A 96 -25.05 -6.72 14.79
N ALA A 97 -25.12 -7.90 15.42
CA ALA A 97 -26.11 -8.24 16.42
C ALA A 97 -26.06 -7.31 17.65
N TRP A 98 -24.87 -6.98 18.13
CA TRP A 98 -24.70 -6.02 19.22
C TRP A 98 -25.21 -4.62 18.83
N LEU A 99 -24.90 -4.12 17.63
CA LEU A 99 -25.41 -2.83 17.15
C LEU A 99 -26.94 -2.78 17.08
N GLU A 100 -27.60 -3.91 16.85
CA GLU A 100 -29.05 -4.00 16.80
C GLU A 100 -29.68 -4.00 18.21
N GLN A 101 -29.05 -4.64 19.18
CA GLN A 101 -29.62 -4.92 20.51
C GLN A 101 -29.32 -3.84 21.55
N ASP A 102 -28.16 -3.17 21.47
CA ASP A 102 -27.70 -2.26 22.51
C ASP A 102 -28.30 -0.86 22.34
N SER A 103 -29.21 -0.47 23.26
CA SER A 103 -29.84 0.85 23.27
C SER A 103 -28.88 1.98 23.63
N ALA A 104 -27.77 1.71 24.35
CA ALA A 104 -26.77 2.72 24.70
C ALA A 104 -26.10 3.33 23.47
N LEU A 105 -26.14 2.63 22.33
CA LEU A 105 -25.59 3.08 21.06
C LEU A 105 -26.46 4.13 20.33
N ALA A 106 -27.56 4.59 20.92
CA ALA A 106 -28.40 5.63 20.32
C ALA A 106 -27.65 6.94 20.06
N ALA A 107 -26.63 7.24 20.88
CA ALA A 107 -25.75 8.40 20.71
C ALA A 107 -24.67 8.23 19.63
N LEU A 108 -24.50 7.02 19.06
CA LEU A 108 -23.46 6.77 18.06
C LEU A 108 -23.78 7.53 16.75
N PRO A 109 -22.85 8.36 16.23
CA PRO A 109 -23.10 9.13 15.02
C PRO A 109 -23.33 8.22 13.80
N ALA A 110 -24.31 8.59 12.95
CA ALA A 110 -24.65 7.86 11.71
C ALA A 110 -23.47 7.70 10.72
N LYS A 111 -22.34 8.35 10.93
CA LYS A 111 -21.12 8.22 10.11
C LYS A 111 -20.06 7.33 10.75
N PHE A 112 -20.23 6.94 11.99
CA PHE A 112 -19.30 6.02 12.66
C PHE A 112 -19.41 4.64 11.99
N GLY A 113 -18.29 4.00 11.70
CA GLY A 113 -18.29 2.75 10.94
C GLY A 113 -17.26 1.75 11.42
N PHE A 114 -17.64 0.47 11.31
CA PHE A 114 -16.83 -0.68 11.66
C PHE A 114 -16.35 -1.40 10.39
N GLY A 115 -15.12 -1.85 10.39
CA GLY A 115 -14.53 -2.57 9.27
C GLY A 115 -13.91 -3.90 9.69
N PHE A 116 -13.91 -4.86 8.79
CA PHE A 116 -13.36 -6.20 9.00
C PHE A 116 -12.60 -6.63 7.75
N SER A 117 -11.29 -6.83 7.86
CA SER A 117 -10.45 -7.21 6.73
C SER A 117 -9.16 -7.87 7.23
N ARG A 118 -8.57 -8.75 6.44
CA ARG A 118 -7.25 -9.34 6.77
C ARG A 118 -6.13 -8.30 6.81
N ALA A 119 -6.26 -7.25 6.03
CA ALA A 119 -5.29 -6.17 5.93
C ALA A 119 -6.00 -4.82 5.72
N PRO A 120 -5.37 -3.67 5.98
CA PRO A 120 -5.99 -2.36 5.80
C PRO A 120 -6.26 -2.08 4.32
N THR A 121 -7.48 -2.34 3.86
CA THR A 121 -7.93 -2.14 2.47
C THR A 121 -8.93 -0.98 2.32
N PHE A 122 -9.54 -0.55 3.40
CA PHE A 122 -10.49 0.58 3.46
C PHE A 122 -10.49 1.24 4.84
N ASP A 123 -10.98 2.48 4.91
CA ASP A 123 -11.01 3.30 6.12
C ASP A 123 -12.30 3.07 6.93
N ALA A 124 -12.16 2.80 8.23
CA ALA A 124 -13.24 2.68 9.20
C ALA A 124 -12.87 3.41 10.50
N ASP A 125 -13.82 3.66 11.39
CA ASP A 125 -13.53 4.24 12.70
C ASP A 125 -12.87 3.22 13.61
N ILE A 126 -13.30 1.96 13.53
CA ILE A 126 -12.62 0.80 14.11
C ILE A 126 -12.52 -0.26 13.01
N LEU A 127 -11.31 -0.68 12.66
CA LEU A 127 -11.04 -1.68 11.64
C LEU A 127 -10.36 -2.89 12.28
N ALA A 128 -11.07 -4.02 12.33
CA ALA A 128 -10.55 -5.29 12.80
C ALA A 128 -9.74 -5.97 11.69
N LEU A 129 -8.51 -6.35 12.00
CA LEU A 129 -7.51 -6.88 11.09
C LEU A 129 -7.04 -8.28 11.53
N GLY A 130 -6.49 -9.04 10.59
CA GLY A 130 -6.00 -10.39 10.82
C GLY A 130 -7.00 -11.47 10.41
N GLU A 131 -6.89 -12.65 10.98
CA GLU A 131 -7.78 -13.78 10.66
C GLU A 131 -9.06 -13.77 11.53
N THR A 132 -8.94 -13.30 12.77
CA THR A 132 -10.02 -13.27 13.77
C THR A 132 -10.33 -11.85 14.28
N GLY A 133 -9.61 -10.82 13.81
CA GLY A 133 -9.76 -9.45 14.28
C GLY A 133 -8.87 -9.09 15.46
N GLU A 134 -7.84 -9.87 15.70
CA GLU A 134 -6.90 -9.75 16.82
C GLU A 134 -6.10 -8.43 16.84
N THR A 135 -6.08 -7.71 15.74
CA THR A 135 -5.53 -6.36 15.68
C THR A 135 -6.62 -5.37 15.31
N LEU A 136 -6.82 -4.33 16.12
CA LEU A 136 -7.73 -3.24 15.81
C LEU A 136 -6.95 -2.00 15.39
N LEU A 137 -7.32 -1.42 14.26
CA LEU A 137 -6.85 -0.10 13.82
C LEU A 137 -7.91 0.95 14.15
N VAL A 138 -7.58 1.84 15.08
CA VAL A 138 -8.49 2.84 15.63
C VAL A 138 -8.30 4.18 14.92
N GLY A 139 -9.35 4.69 14.28
CA GLY A 139 -9.34 5.95 13.54
C GLY A 139 -8.36 5.98 12.36
N GLY A 140 -7.87 4.81 11.90
CA GLY A 140 -6.87 4.70 10.85
C GLY A 140 -5.46 5.16 11.25
N ARG A 141 -5.17 5.28 12.56
CA ARG A 141 -3.93 5.88 13.09
C ARG A 141 -3.19 5.00 14.08
N VAL A 142 -3.88 4.46 15.07
CA VAL A 142 -3.27 3.68 16.16
C VAL A 142 -3.73 2.25 16.12
N ALA A 143 -2.79 1.31 16.27
CA ALA A 143 -3.07 -0.12 16.32
C ALA A 143 -3.05 -0.62 17.77
N VAL A 144 -3.93 -1.57 18.08
CA VAL A 144 -3.98 -2.29 19.35
C VAL A 144 -4.10 -3.79 19.08
N CYS A 145 -3.41 -4.61 19.86
CA CYS A 145 -3.56 -6.07 19.81
C CYS A 145 -4.48 -6.53 20.94
N VAL A 146 -5.48 -7.34 20.63
CA VAL A 146 -6.53 -7.70 21.57
C VAL A 146 -6.84 -9.21 21.51
N PRO A 147 -6.94 -9.91 22.65
CA PRO A 147 -7.35 -11.32 22.68
C PRO A 147 -8.85 -11.50 22.42
N GLU A 148 -9.68 -10.52 22.84
CA GLU A 148 -11.13 -10.52 22.75
C GLU A 148 -11.60 -9.35 21.88
N PRO A 149 -11.63 -9.51 20.55
CA PRO A 149 -11.90 -8.39 19.64
C PRO A 149 -13.28 -7.74 19.83
N LEU A 150 -14.32 -8.52 20.09
CA LEU A 150 -15.67 -7.99 20.29
C LEU A 150 -15.73 -7.06 21.51
N ASP A 151 -15.21 -7.51 22.66
CA ASP A 151 -15.16 -6.71 23.89
C ASP A 151 -14.36 -5.41 23.68
N ALA A 152 -13.22 -5.51 23.02
CA ALA A 152 -12.40 -4.34 22.73
C ALA A 152 -13.10 -3.32 21.78
N ILE A 153 -13.83 -3.80 20.77
CA ILE A 153 -14.65 -2.96 19.88
C ILE A 153 -15.75 -2.25 20.68
N GLN A 154 -16.41 -2.96 21.60
CA GLN A 154 -17.46 -2.41 22.46
C GLN A 154 -16.89 -1.31 23.36
N ARG A 155 -15.78 -1.58 24.07
CA ARG A 155 -15.11 -0.61 24.96
C ARG A 155 -14.65 0.63 24.20
N LEU A 156 -14.03 0.48 23.02
CA LEU A 156 -13.63 1.61 22.18
C LEU A 156 -14.83 2.44 21.70
N THR A 157 -15.96 1.79 21.41
CA THR A 157 -17.16 2.49 20.97
C THR A 157 -17.81 3.27 22.11
N HIS A 158 -17.90 2.70 23.32
CA HIS A 158 -18.37 3.42 24.51
C HIS A 158 -17.43 4.56 24.88
N ALA A 159 -16.10 4.35 24.88
CA ALA A 159 -15.12 5.41 25.10
C ALA A 159 -15.28 6.56 24.08
N PHE A 160 -15.58 6.24 22.82
CA PHE A 160 -15.88 7.26 21.81
C PHE A 160 -17.14 8.04 22.16
N ILE A 161 -18.23 7.38 22.55
CA ILE A 161 -19.51 8.04 22.90
C ILE A 161 -19.30 8.98 24.10
N ASP A 162 -18.66 8.51 25.16
CA ASP A 162 -18.45 9.26 26.38
C ASP A 162 -17.57 10.50 26.13
N LEU A 163 -16.41 10.33 25.52
CA LEU A 163 -15.48 11.42 25.23
C LEU A 163 -16.04 12.41 24.19
N ALA A 164 -16.82 11.93 23.21
CA ALA A 164 -17.43 12.81 22.23
C ALA A 164 -18.54 13.68 22.86
N ALA A 165 -19.22 13.21 23.91
CA ALA A 165 -20.23 13.98 24.63
C ALA A 165 -19.65 15.15 25.43
N GLU A 166 -18.36 15.08 25.78
CA GLU A 166 -17.63 16.12 26.52
C GLU A 166 -17.13 17.28 25.62
N LEU A 167 -17.28 17.17 24.28
CA LEU A 167 -16.69 18.11 23.31
C LEU A 167 -17.73 18.89 22.50
N GLU A 168 -17.42 20.17 22.22
CA GLU A 168 -18.19 21.02 21.31
C GLU A 168 -17.27 21.60 20.19
N PRO A 169 -17.59 21.36 18.90
CA PRO A 169 -18.67 20.49 18.40
C PRO A 169 -18.36 19.01 18.57
N GLN A 170 -19.39 18.20 18.78
CA GLN A 170 -19.24 16.76 18.99
C GLN A 170 -18.57 16.06 17.78
N PRO A 171 -17.49 15.31 17.99
CA PRO A 171 -16.87 14.51 16.94
C PRO A 171 -17.82 13.46 16.38
N ARG A 172 -17.84 13.30 15.05
CA ARG A 172 -18.65 12.28 14.38
C ARG A 172 -17.85 11.10 13.82
N ARG A 173 -16.55 11.10 14.07
CA ARG A 173 -15.59 10.09 13.58
C ARG A 173 -14.48 9.92 14.60
N MET A 174 -14.02 8.70 14.77
CA MET A 174 -12.93 8.36 15.70
C MET A 174 -11.67 9.19 15.44
N LYS A 175 -11.27 9.35 14.17
CA LYS A 175 -10.09 10.16 13.80
C LYS A 175 -10.18 11.63 14.23
N VAL A 176 -11.39 12.19 14.34
CA VAL A 176 -11.60 13.56 14.81
C VAL A 176 -11.48 13.61 16.32
N LEU A 177 -12.02 12.61 17.03
CA LEU A 177 -11.85 12.46 18.47
C LEU A 177 -10.37 12.31 18.83
N LEU A 178 -9.64 11.39 18.17
CA LEU A 178 -8.20 11.19 18.39
C LEU A 178 -7.39 12.47 18.17
N ALA A 179 -7.80 13.32 17.23
CA ALA A 179 -7.13 14.60 16.99
C ALA A 179 -7.45 15.64 18.09
N ALA A 180 -8.60 15.55 18.75
CA ALA A 180 -9.04 16.47 19.78
C ALA A 180 -8.47 16.12 21.17
N VAL A 181 -8.54 14.86 21.59
CA VAL A 181 -8.18 14.43 22.95
C VAL A 181 -6.88 13.61 23.03
N GLY A 182 -6.33 13.18 21.90
CA GLY A 182 -5.14 12.34 21.82
C GLY A 182 -5.44 10.83 21.85
N GLU A 183 -4.50 10.05 21.34
CA GLU A 183 -4.62 8.58 21.24
C GLU A 183 -4.57 7.94 22.63
N THR A 184 -3.71 8.44 23.50
CA THR A 184 -3.53 7.91 24.87
C THR A 184 -4.81 7.99 25.69
N GLU A 185 -5.55 9.11 25.63
CA GLU A 185 -6.80 9.27 26.38
C GLU A 185 -7.87 8.30 25.91
N VAL A 186 -8.06 8.17 24.59
CA VAL A 186 -9.07 7.26 24.03
C VAL A 186 -8.76 5.80 24.38
N LEU A 187 -7.48 5.39 24.28
CA LEU A 187 -7.08 4.03 24.61
C LEU A 187 -7.16 3.75 26.13
N ALA A 188 -6.75 4.71 26.96
CA ALA A 188 -6.87 4.58 28.42
C ALA A 188 -8.32 4.44 28.87
N ARG A 189 -9.25 5.24 28.30
CA ARG A 189 -10.68 5.14 28.56
C ARG A 189 -11.26 3.77 28.15
N ALA A 190 -10.74 3.20 27.07
CA ALA A 190 -11.11 1.86 26.63
C ALA A 190 -10.34 0.73 27.36
N GLY A 191 -9.37 1.04 28.22
CA GLY A 191 -8.53 0.05 28.90
C GLY A 191 -7.63 -0.73 27.94
N LEU A 192 -7.10 -0.08 26.90
CA LEU A 192 -6.26 -0.66 25.86
C LEU A 192 -4.91 0.04 25.77
N ALA A 193 -3.92 -0.63 25.16
CA ALA A 193 -2.59 -0.09 24.92
C ALA A 193 -2.23 -0.14 23.43
N ALA A 194 -1.58 0.91 22.95
CA ALA A 194 -1.09 0.98 21.58
C ALA A 194 0.05 -0.01 21.34
N ILE A 195 0.12 -0.53 20.13
CA ILE A 195 1.27 -1.30 19.64
C ILE A 195 1.94 -0.58 18.47
N ALA A 196 3.25 -0.72 18.35
CA ALA A 196 3.97 -0.32 17.15
C ALA A 196 3.69 -1.35 16.05
N ALA A 197 2.83 -1.01 15.10
CA ALA A 197 2.57 -1.87 13.95
C ALA A 197 2.81 -1.11 12.65
N PRO A 198 3.67 -1.60 11.75
CA PRO A 198 3.84 -1.02 10.42
C PRO A 198 2.60 -1.32 9.59
N LEU A 199 1.70 -0.35 9.47
CA LEU A 199 0.47 -0.48 8.71
C LEU A 199 0.74 -0.16 7.24
N ARG A 200 0.76 -1.17 6.38
CA ARG A 200 0.74 -0.99 4.92
C ARG A 200 -0.70 -1.00 4.43
N TRP A 201 -1.12 0.10 3.84
CA TRP A 201 -2.42 0.19 3.20
C TRP A 201 -2.41 -0.53 1.85
N PHE A 202 -3.30 -1.51 1.69
CA PHE A 202 -3.53 -2.23 0.43
C PHE A 202 -4.81 -1.68 -0.19
N GLY A 203 -4.68 -0.67 -1.05
CA GLY A 203 -5.84 0.03 -1.60
C GLY A 203 -6.17 -0.37 -3.03
N GLY A 204 -7.44 -0.20 -3.39
CA GLY A 204 -7.98 -0.29 -4.73
C GLY A 204 -9.14 -1.27 -4.88
N PRO A 205 -10.02 -1.04 -5.85
CA PRO A 205 -11.08 -1.98 -6.17
C PRO A 205 -10.49 -3.29 -6.67
N ARG A 206 -11.00 -4.40 -6.16
CA ARG A 206 -10.58 -5.76 -6.55
C ARG A 206 -11.48 -6.27 -7.67
N ALA A 207 -11.31 -5.72 -8.88
CA ALA A 207 -11.95 -6.27 -10.07
C ALA A 207 -11.16 -7.47 -10.60
N GLY A 208 -11.88 -8.48 -11.11
CA GLY A 208 -11.31 -9.72 -11.63
C GLY A 208 -11.44 -10.90 -10.69
N ALA A 209 -10.81 -12.01 -11.06
CA ALA A 209 -10.77 -13.21 -10.23
C ALA A 209 -9.86 -12.98 -9.01
N VAL A 210 -10.39 -13.27 -7.82
CA VAL A 210 -9.69 -13.16 -6.54
C VAL A 210 -9.99 -14.41 -5.70
N ALA A 211 -9.21 -14.64 -4.63
CA ALA A 211 -9.43 -15.79 -3.78
C ALA A 211 -10.88 -15.84 -3.25
N GLY A 212 -11.58 -16.95 -3.54
CA GLY A 212 -12.94 -17.21 -3.10
C GLY A 212 -14.05 -16.58 -3.94
N GLY A 213 -13.76 -15.93 -5.08
CA GLY A 213 -14.79 -15.35 -5.94
C GLY A 213 -14.30 -14.44 -7.05
N VAL A 214 -15.20 -13.59 -7.53
CA VAL A 214 -14.94 -12.62 -8.60
C VAL A 214 -15.46 -11.25 -8.18
N GLY A 215 -14.62 -10.23 -8.31
CA GLY A 215 -14.98 -8.82 -8.11
C GLY A 215 -15.36 -8.15 -9.44
N LEU A 216 -16.45 -7.40 -9.44
CA LEU A 216 -16.95 -6.61 -10.57
C LEU A 216 -16.95 -5.14 -10.19
N GLY A 217 -16.12 -4.33 -10.84
CA GLY A 217 -16.06 -2.89 -10.59
C GLY A 217 -17.25 -2.16 -11.23
N VAL A 218 -17.80 -1.19 -10.52
CA VAL A 218 -18.94 -0.39 -10.97
C VAL A 218 -18.50 1.07 -11.15
N VAL A 219 -18.42 1.52 -12.40
CA VAL A 219 -17.99 2.88 -12.73
C VAL A 219 -18.91 3.91 -12.08
N PHE A 220 -18.36 4.85 -11.30
CA PHE A 220 -19.08 5.81 -10.47
C PHE A 220 -20.05 5.21 -9.46
N GLY A 221 -20.19 3.89 -9.42
CA GLY A 221 -21.21 3.19 -8.65
C GLY A 221 -22.58 3.15 -9.33
N GLU A 222 -22.73 3.61 -10.56
CA GLU A 222 -24.04 3.63 -11.25
C GLU A 222 -24.46 2.24 -11.69
N LEU A 223 -25.68 1.85 -11.29
CA LEU A 223 -26.30 0.58 -11.65
C LEU A 223 -27.74 0.84 -12.16
N ALA A 224 -28.11 0.17 -13.23
CA ALA A 224 -29.51 0.06 -13.63
C ALA A 224 -30.14 -1.15 -12.92
N ALA A 225 -31.46 -1.18 -12.74
CA ALA A 225 -32.19 -2.34 -12.22
C ALA A 225 -31.85 -3.61 -13.02
N LYS A 226 -31.74 -3.51 -14.35
CA LYS A 226 -31.30 -4.60 -15.22
C LYS A 226 -29.94 -5.16 -14.81
N ALA A 227 -29.00 -4.31 -14.41
CA ALA A 227 -27.67 -4.74 -13.99
C ALA A 227 -27.72 -5.58 -12.69
N LEU A 228 -28.64 -5.25 -11.77
CA LEU A 228 -28.85 -6.07 -10.56
C LEU A 228 -29.38 -7.46 -10.90
N HIS A 229 -30.32 -7.57 -11.85
CA HIS A 229 -30.79 -8.88 -12.35
C HIS A 229 -29.65 -9.67 -12.98
N GLN A 230 -28.84 -9.04 -13.84
CA GLN A 230 -27.69 -9.68 -14.46
C GLN A 230 -26.67 -10.20 -13.42
N VAL A 231 -26.38 -9.40 -12.38
CA VAL A 231 -25.51 -9.83 -11.26
C VAL A 231 -26.12 -11.02 -10.53
N ALA A 232 -27.42 -11.00 -10.25
CA ALA A 232 -28.13 -12.11 -9.60
C ALA A 232 -28.08 -13.40 -10.44
N ASP A 233 -28.23 -13.29 -11.75
CA ASP A 233 -28.17 -14.42 -12.69
C ASP A 233 -26.75 -14.99 -12.78
N MET A 234 -25.74 -14.13 -12.91
CA MET A 234 -24.34 -14.53 -12.87
C MET A 234 -23.96 -15.22 -11.56
N ALA A 235 -24.38 -14.67 -10.41
CA ALA A 235 -24.12 -15.27 -9.11
C ALA A 235 -24.74 -16.66 -8.96
N SER A 236 -25.96 -16.86 -9.49
CA SER A 236 -26.64 -18.15 -9.46
C SER A 236 -26.06 -19.17 -10.46
N ARG A 237 -25.55 -18.71 -11.60
CA ARG A 237 -25.03 -19.59 -12.68
C ARG A 237 -23.61 -20.03 -12.42
N TYR A 238 -22.74 -19.14 -11.95
CA TYR A 238 -21.31 -19.35 -11.86
C TYR A 238 -20.79 -19.55 -10.43
N GLY A 239 -21.60 -19.24 -9.42
CA GLY A 239 -21.23 -19.32 -8.02
C GLY A 239 -22.34 -19.90 -7.15
N GLU A 240 -22.30 -19.63 -5.86
CA GLU A 240 -23.24 -20.11 -4.86
C GLU A 240 -24.46 -19.18 -4.66
N GLY A 241 -24.69 -18.22 -5.55
CA GLY A 241 -25.74 -17.20 -5.41
C GLY A 241 -25.47 -16.16 -4.33
N ARG A 242 -24.27 -16.15 -3.75
CA ARG A 242 -23.86 -15.21 -2.71
C ARG A 242 -23.19 -13.99 -3.30
N ILE A 243 -23.70 -12.82 -2.91
CA ILE A 243 -23.25 -11.51 -3.41
C ILE A 243 -22.85 -10.64 -2.22
N ALA A 244 -21.71 -9.96 -2.32
CA ALA A 244 -21.33 -8.93 -1.38
C ALA A 244 -21.10 -7.59 -2.09
N LEU A 245 -21.48 -6.51 -1.42
CA LEU A 245 -21.19 -5.15 -1.86
C LEU A 245 -19.95 -4.69 -1.11
N ALA A 246 -18.84 -4.61 -1.83
CA ALA A 246 -17.55 -4.31 -1.24
C ALA A 246 -17.21 -2.81 -1.30
N PRO A 247 -16.33 -2.33 -0.39
CA PRO A 247 -15.74 -1.02 -0.51
C PRO A 247 -15.07 -0.79 -1.87
N GLY A 248 -15.04 0.46 -2.34
CA GLY A 248 -14.46 0.78 -3.64
C GLY A 248 -15.41 0.58 -4.81
N ARG A 249 -16.73 0.50 -4.55
CA ARG A 249 -17.77 0.31 -5.58
C ARG A 249 -17.60 -1.00 -6.35
N THR A 250 -17.35 -2.07 -5.63
CA THR A 250 -17.19 -3.40 -6.19
C THR A 250 -18.35 -4.31 -5.77
N VAL A 251 -18.94 -5.02 -6.73
CA VAL A 251 -19.85 -6.14 -6.48
C VAL A 251 -19.00 -7.41 -6.50
N TRP A 252 -19.12 -8.23 -5.47
CA TRP A 252 -18.36 -9.46 -5.36
C TRP A 252 -19.29 -10.68 -5.41
N LEU A 253 -18.94 -11.64 -6.24
CA LEU A 253 -19.66 -12.91 -6.41
C LEU A 253 -18.87 -14.03 -5.75
N GLY A 254 -19.47 -14.64 -4.71
CA GLY A 254 -18.83 -15.67 -3.90
C GLY A 254 -19.03 -17.07 -4.46
N GLY A 255 -18.09 -17.97 -4.13
CA GLY A 255 -18.18 -19.39 -4.49
C GLY A 255 -17.97 -19.67 -5.97
N VAL A 256 -17.36 -18.74 -6.72
CA VAL A 256 -17.04 -18.94 -8.14
C VAL A 256 -15.79 -19.80 -8.26
N ALA A 257 -15.95 -20.97 -8.92
CA ALA A 257 -14.82 -21.84 -9.20
C ALA A 257 -13.81 -21.17 -10.16
N PRO A 258 -12.49 -21.38 -9.99
CA PRO A 258 -11.48 -20.79 -10.89
C PRO A 258 -11.71 -21.11 -12.36
N SER A 259 -12.23 -22.30 -12.68
CA SER A 259 -12.57 -22.73 -14.05
C SER A 259 -13.75 -21.97 -14.67
N SER A 260 -14.67 -21.44 -13.84
CA SER A 260 -15.85 -20.69 -14.28
C SER A 260 -15.60 -19.18 -14.36
N ALA A 261 -14.57 -18.68 -13.69
CA ALA A 261 -14.27 -17.25 -13.62
C ALA A 261 -14.06 -16.58 -14.99
N PRO A 262 -13.36 -17.19 -15.99
CA PRO A 262 -13.18 -16.57 -17.30
C PRO A 262 -14.50 -16.32 -18.03
N ALA A 263 -15.43 -17.28 -18.02
CA ALA A 263 -16.74 -17.16 -18.68
C ALA A 263 -17.59 -16.06 -17.99
N LEU A 264 -17.59 -16.03 -16.66
CA LEU A 264 -18.26 -14.98 -15.88
C LEU A 264 -17.70 -13.60 -16.22
N LEU A 265 -16.37 -13.44 -16.29
CA LEU A 265 -15.75 -12.15 -16.57
C LEU A 265 -16.12 -11.62 -17.96
N VAL A 266 -16.20 -12.48 -18.97
CA VAL A 266 -16.65 -12.11 -20.33
C VAL A 266 -18.11 -11.65 -20.30
N GLU A 267 -19.01 -12.37 -19.61
CA GLU A 267 -20.42 -11.99 -19.49
C GLU A 267 -20.57 -10.67 -18.72
N ALA A 268 -19.80 -10.49 -17.65
CA ALA A 268 -19.83 -9.26 -16.85
C ALA A 268 -19.31 -8.04 -17.63
N GLU A 269 -18.28 -8.19 -18.43
CA GLU A 269 -17.77 -7.12 -19.29
C GLU A 269 -18.81 -6.71 -20.33
N ALA A 270 -19.47 -7.66 -20.96
CA ALA A 270 -20.58 -7.42 -21.89
C ALA A 270 -21.76 -6.72 -21.20
N ALA A 271 -21.97 -6.93 -19.90
CA ALA A 271 -22.96 -6.24 -19.07
C ALA A 271 -22.50 -4.84 -18.60
N GLY A 272 -21.27 -4.41 -18.94
CA GLY A 272 -20.73 -3.08 -18.64
C GLY A 272 -19.97 -2.96 -17.32
N PHE A 273 -19.68 -4.06 -16.64
CA PHE A 273 -18.83 -4.07 -15.44
C PHE A 273 -17.35 -3.98 -15.79
N VAL A 274 -16.58 -3.49 -14.84
CA VAL A 274 -15.11 -3.54 -14.94
C VAL A 274 -14.62 -4.86 -14.37
N THR A 275 -13.89 -5.61 -15.18
CA THR A 275 -13.46 -6.99 -14.91
C THR A 275 -11.95 -7.13 -14.64
N ARG A 276 -11.18 -6.03 -14.74
CA ARG A 276 -9.74 -6.00 -14.55
C ARG A 276 -9.34 -4.93 -13.56
N SER A 277 -8.40 -5.24 -12.67
CA SER A 277 -7.94 -4.31 -11.63
C SER A 277 -7.09 -3.14 -12.15
N ASP A 278 -6.50 -3.28 -13.34
CA ASP A 278 -5.70 -2.24 -13.99
C ASP A 278 -6.52 -1.28 -14.88
N ASP A 279 -7.82 -1.53 -15.04
CA ASP A 279 -8.70 -0.72 -15.88
C ASP A 279 -8.72 0.74 -15.43
N PRO A 280 -8.43 1.70 -16.31
CA PRO A 280 -8.39 3.12 -15.96
C PRO A 280 -9.73 3.66 -15.45
N ARG A 281 -10.86 3.06 -15.80
CA ARG A 281 -12.19 3.45 -15.30
C ARG A 281 -12.34 3.31 -13.78
N LEU A 282 -11.56 2.44 -13.14
CA LEU A 282 -11.53 2.30 -11.67
C LEU A 282 -10.84 3.49 -10.97
N ARG A 283 -10.06 4.26 -11.68
CA ARG A 283 -9.35 5.45 -11.16
C ARG A 283 -10.16 6.73 -11.28
N LEU A 284 -11.38 6.63 -11.85
CA LEU A 284 -12.29 7.76 -12.00
C LEU A 284 -13.08 8.01 -10.73
N GLN A 285 -13.13 9.26 -10.31
CA GLN A 285 -14.01 9.74 -9.26
C GLN A 285 -14.86 10.88 -9.85
N ALA A 286 -16.16 10.74 -9.85
CA ALA A 286 -17.08 11.79 -10.29
C ALA A 286 -18.26 11.92 -9.32
N CYS A 287 -18.65 13.14 -9.03
CA CYS A 287 -19.90 13.38 -8.30
C CYS A 287 -21.10 13.14 -9.21
N VAL A 288 -22.31 13.25 -8.65
CA VAL A 288 -23.54 12.99 -9.44
C VAL A 288 -23.73 13.96 -10.59
N GLY A 289 -23.22 15.20 -10.49
CA GLY A 289 -23.32 16.20 -11.55
C GLY A 289 -24.76 16.67 -11.85
N ARG A 290 -24.90 17.39 -12.94
CA ARG A 290 -26.22 17.69 -13.51
C ARG A 290 -26.82 16.44 -14.16
N PRO A 291 -28.14 16.30 -14.21
CA PRO A 291 -29.16 17.18 -13.61
C PRO A 291 -29.41 16.91 -12.12
N SER A 292 -28.78 15.91 -11.49
CA SER A 292 -29.08 15.41 -10.15
C SER A 292 -28.57 16.27 -9.00
N CYS A 293 -27.71 17.26 -9.28
CA CYS A 293 -27.19 18.19 -8.27
C CYS A 293 -27.40 19.63 -8.72
N ALA A 294 -28.18 20.40 -7.96
CA ALA A 294 -28.44 21.81 -8.26
C ALA A 294 -27.19 22.71 -8.17
N HIS A 295 -26.16 22.28 -7.47
CA HIS A 295 -24.89 23.02 -7.33
C HIS A 295 -23.85 22.66 -8.40
N ALA A 296 -24.15 21.64 -9.24
CA ALA A 296 -23.19 21.23 -10.27
C ALA A 296 -23.34 22.11 -11.52
N ASN A 297 -22.20 22.46 -12.10
CA ASN A 297 -22.13 23.27 -13.32
C ASN A 297 -22.15 22.42 -14.61
N ALA A 298 -21.89 21.10 -14.53
CA ALA A 298 -21.81 20.21 -15.68
C ALA A 298 -22.36 18.81 -15.40
N ASP A 299 -22.61 18.00 -16.45
CA ASP A 299 -22.80 16.55 -16.37
C ASP A 299 -21.44 15.87 -16.27
N VAL A 300 -20.86 15.94 -15.09
CA VAL A 300 -19.49 15.47 -14.82
C VAL A 300 -19.28 13.97 -15.05
N ARG A 301 -20.37 13.16 -14.96
CA ARG A 301 -20.26 11.72 -15.23
C ARG A 301 -20.14 11.41 -16.72
N ALA A 302 -20.90 12.13 -17.55
CA ALA A 302 -20.75 12.05 -19.01
C ALA A 302 -19.36 12.50 -19.43
N ASP A 303 -18.89 13.61 -18.90
CA ASP A 303 -17.57 14.18 -19.20
C ASP A 303 -16.42 13.26 -18.70
N ALA A 304 -16.55 12.71 -17.49
CA ALA A 304 -15.58 11.74 -16.95
C ALA A 304 -15.51 10.47 -17.80
N ARG A 305 -16.66 9.97 -18.36
CA ARG A 305 -16.62 8.82 -19.28
C ARG A 305 -15.84 9.13 -20.57
N ARG A 306 -15.98 10.34 -21.13
CA ARG A 306 -15.21 10.76 -22.30
C ARG A 306 -13.70 10.74 -22.03
N LEU A 307 -13.28 11.12 -20.83
CA LEU A 307 -11.88 11.19 -20.41
C LEU A 307 -11.36 9.87 -19.80
N SER A 308 -12.18 8.83 -19.73
CA SER A 308 -11.86 7.62 -18.95
C SER A 308 -10.58 6.90 -19.35
N HIS A 309 -10.29 6.84 -20.65
CA HIS A 309 -9.09 6.21 -21.20
C HIS A 309 -7.80 6.99 -20.90
N LEU A 310 -7.90 8.26 -20.49
CA LEU A 310 -6.80 9.16 -20.15
C LEU A 310 -6.58 9.27 -18.62
N ALA A 311 -7.33 8.52 -17.80
CA ALA A 311 -7.22 8.63 -16.35
C ALA A 311 -5.82 8.23 -15.85
N PRO A 312 -5.06 9.15 -15.21
CA PRO A 312 -3.70 8.89 -14.75
C PRO A 312 -3.66 7.86 -13.60
N PRO A 313 -2.50 7.22 -13.34
CA PRO A 313 -2.35 6.24 -12.25
C PRO A 313 -2.78 6.76 -10.87
N GLY A 314 -2.55 8.03 -10.55
CA GLY A 314 -2.95 8.66 -9.29
C GLY A 314 -4.40 9.15 -9.25
N GLY A 315 -5.23 8.79 -10.24
CA GLY A 315 -6.66 9.08 -10.30
C GLY A 315 -7.03 10.39 -10.98
N LEU A 316 -8.23 10.37 -11.59
CA LEU A 316 -8.89 11.53 -12.17
C LEU A 316 -10.18 11.81 -11.40
N HIS A 317 -10.27 12.98 -10.77
CA HIS A 317 -11.47 13.45 -10.08
C HIS A 317 -12.16 14.52 -10.92
N VAL A 318 -13.40 14.28 -11.32
CA VAL A 318 -14.23 15.25 -12.02
C VAL A 318 -15.33 15.73 -11.09
N SER A 319 -15.31 17.00 -10.74
CA SER A 319 -16.23 17.62 -9.77
C SER A 319 -17.11 18.68 -10.43
N GLY A 320 -18.41 18.66 -10.14
CA GLY A 320 -19.38 19.63 -10.64
C GLY A 320 -19.27 21.02 -10.00
N CYS A 321 -18.50 21.16 -8.92
CA CYS A 321 -18.21 22.41 -8.21
C CYS A 321 -17.05 22.22 -7.24
N ALA A 322 -16.55 23.30 -6.64
CA ALA A 322 -15.43 23.27 -5.69
C ALA A 322 -15.69 22.45 -4.40
N LYS A 323 -16.94 22.01 -4.11
CA LYS A 323 -17.24 21.20 -2.92
C LYS A 323 -16.59 19.82 -2.92
N GLY A 324 -16.31 19.23 -4.09
CA GLY A 324 -15.57 17.96 -4.20
C GLY A 324 -16.22 16.75 -3.55
N CYS A 325 -17.55 16.60 -3.63
CA CYS A 325 -18.32 15.59 -2.88
C CYS A 325 -17.88 14.15 -3.13
N ALA A 326 -17.39 13.82 -4.34
CA ALA A 326 -16.97 12.46 -4.69
C ALA A 326 -15.58 12.12 -4.14
N HIS A 327 -14.67 13.10 -4.12
CA HIS A 327 -13.29 12.91 -3.67
C HIS A 327 -12.71 14.21 -3.10
N PRO A 328 -12.87 14.48 -1.78
CA PRO A 328 -12.41 15.73 -1.18
C PRO A 328 -10.89 15.80 -0.95
N LYS A 329 -10.17 14.68 -1.19
CA LYS A 329 -8.71 14.59 -1.06
C LYS A 329 -8.02 15.00 -2.37
N PRO A 330 -6.71 15.32 -2.36
CA PRO A 330 -5.94 15.50 -3.58
C PRO A 330 -5.99 14.25 -4.49
N ALA A 331 -6.13 14.48 -5.80
CA ALA A 331 -5.95 13.47 -6.85
C ALA A 331 -4.83 13.92 -7.79
N ALA A 332 -4.29 13.02 -8.60
CA ALA A 332 -3.27 13.37 -9.59
C ALA A 332 -3.79 14.45 -10.55
N VAL A 333 -5.05 14.33 -10.95
CA VAL A 333 -5.77 15.38 -11.66
C VAL A 333 -7.16 15.56 -11.07
N THR A 334 -7.51 16.80 -10.75
CA THR A 334 -8.86 17.20 -10.34
C THR A 334 -9.37 18.22 -11.35
N LEU A 335 -10.57 17.97 -11.87
CA LEU A 335 -11.30 18.89 -12.74
C LEU A 335 -12.47 19.47 -11.95
N VAL A 336 -12.63 20.78 -11.95
CA VAL A 336 -13.71 21.49 -11.29
C VAL A 336 -14.51 22.27 -12.32
N ALA A 337 -15.77 21.87 -12.55
CA ALA A 337 -16.63 22.54 -13.53
C ALA A 337 -16.92 23.99 -13.13
N GLN A 338 -16.68 24.90 -14.04
CA GLN A 338 -16.95 26.33 -13.90
C GLN A 338 -18.39 26.69 -14.31
N PRO A 339 -18.97 27.78 -13.80
CA PRO A 339 -20.23 28.31 -14.30
C PRO A 339 -20.12 28.64 -15.79
N GLY A 340 -21.05 28.14 -16.61
CA GLY A 340 -21.04 28.31 -18.05
C GLY A 340 -21.03 26.96 -18.78
N ASP A 341 -20.76 26.96 -20.06
CA ASP A 341 -20.95 25.78 -20.90
C ASP A 341 -19.70 24.88 -20.98
N GLY A 342 -19.63 23.87 -20.07
CA GLY A 342 -18.71 22.74 -20.21
C GLY A 342 -17.23 23.06 -20.02
N ARG A 343 -16.89 24.12 -19.29
CA ARG A 343 -15.49 24.49 -18.99
C ARG A 343 -15.10 24.06 -17.59
N TYR A 344 -13.83 23.76 -17.40
CA TYR A 344 -13.28 23.22 -16.17
C TYR A 344 -11.95 23.90 -15.80
N ASP A 345 -11.74 24.06 -14.50
CA ASP A 345 -10.41 24.26 -13.95
C ASP A 345 -9.70 22.92 -13.79
N LEU A 346 -8.48 22.79 -14.31
CA LEU A 346 -7.63 21.64 -14.13
C LEU A 346 -6.64 21.91 -12.99
N ILE A 347 -6.63 21.03 -11.99
CA ILE A 347 -5.77 21.09 -10.81
C ILE A 347 -4.90 19.83 -10.79
N ARG A 348 -3.57 19.97 -10.81
CA ARG A 348 -2.65 18.84 -10.69
C ARG A 348 -2.27 18.61 -9.24
N ASN A 349 -2.26 17.34 -8.82
CA ASN A 349 -1.89 16.89 -7.47
C ASN A 349 -2.62 17.67 -6.34
N GLY A 350 -3.87 18.04 -6.57
CA GLY A 350 -4.62 18.93 -5.69
C GLY A 350 -6.06 18.50 -5.43
N ALA A 351 -6.62 19.04 -4.34
CA ALA A 351 -8.03 18.92 -4.00
C ALA A 351 -8.88 19.94 -4.76
N PRO A 352 -10.22 19.78 -4.84
CA PRO A 352 -11.10 20.67 -5.60
C PRO A 352 -11.08 22.16 -5.20
N GLN A 353 -10.56 22.46 -4.01
CA GLN A 353 -10.45 23.83 -3.48
C GLN A 353 -9.08 24.47 -3.74
N ALA A 354 -8.14 23.70 -4.28
CA ALA A 354 -6.80 24.20 -4.59
C ALA A 354 -6.83 25.17 -5.79
N ALA A 355 -5.83 26.03 -5.90
CA ALA A 355 -5.67 26.90 -7.05
C ALA A 355 -5.51 26.09 -8.35
N PRO A 356 -6.18 26.47 -9.44
CA PRO A 356 -6.06 25.77 -10.70
C PRO A 356 -4.64 25.86 -11.29
N THR A 357 -4.15 24.76 -11.80
CA THR A 357 -2.91 24.73 -12.60
C THR A 357 -3.15 25.31 -13.97
N HIS A 358 -4.31 25.02 -14.55
CA HIS A 358 -4.80 25.58 -15.82
C HIS A 358 -6.28 25.90 -15.65
N PRO A 359 -6.66 27.17 -15.64
CA PRO A 359 -8.05 27.58 -15.50
C PRO A 359 -8.80 27.51 -16.84
N ASP A 360 -10.11 27.37 -16.75
CA ASP A 360 -11.07 27.61 -17.83
C ASP A 360 -10.81 26.85 -19.14
N LEU A 361 -10.56 25.52 -19.03
CA LEU A 361 -10.32 24.64 -20.17
C LEU A 361 -11.61 23.97 -20.66
N THR A 362 -11.70 23.73 -21.97
CA THR A 362 -12.66 22.80 -22.58
C THR A 362 -12.26 21.35 -22.35
N LEU A 363 -13.19 20.40 -22.57
CA LEU A 363 -12.87 18.97 -22.44
C LEU A 363 -11.81 18.48 -23.44
N ASP A 364 -11.75 19.06 -24.63
CA ASP A 364 -10.77 18.68 -25.65
C ASP A 364 -9.37 19.18 -25.27
N GLU A 365 -9.25 20.43 -24.78
CA GLU A 365 -8.00 20.93 -24.21
C GLU A 365 -7.53 20.11 -22.99
N ILE A 366 -8.47 19.67 -22.13
CA ILE A 366 -8.17 18.76 -21.02
C ILE A 366 -7.66 17.42 -21.53
N ALA A 367 -8.29 16.85 -22.56
CA ALA A 367 -7.84 15.60 -23.16
C ALA A 367 -6.40 15.71 -23.67
N ASP A 368 -6.05 16.82 -24.33
CA ASP A 368 -4.68 17.10 -24.78
C ASP A 368 -3.72 17.20 -23.58
N HIS A 369 -4.09 17.91 -22.52
CA HIS A 369 -3.29 18.02 -21.30
C HIS A 369 -3.09 16.67 -20.60
N LEU A 370 -4.07 15.77 -20.63
CA LEU A 370 -3.98 14.43 -20.07
C LEU A 370 -3.14 13.51 -20.97
N ALA A 371 -3.32 13.56 -22.29
CA ALA A 371 -2.55 12.78 -23.26
C ALA A 371 -1.05 13.13 -23.22
N MET A 372 -0.71 14.42 -23.14
CA MET A 372 0.68 14.87 -22.96
C MET A 372 1.28 14.38 -21.65
N SER A 373 0.48 14.21 -20.59
CA SER A 373 0.93 13.68 -19.30
C SER A 373 1.19 12.17 -19.33
N THR A 374 0.54 11.43 -20.22
CA THR A 374 0.78 9.98 -20.39
C THR A 374 2.00 9.67 -21.25
N SER A 375 2.46 10.64 -22.04
CA SER A 375 3.64 10.48 -22.93
C SER A 375 4.98 10.83 -22.26
N SER A 376 4.99 11.48 -21.11
CA SER A 376 6.21 11.76 -20.32
C SER A 376 6.01 11.25 -18.89
N PRO A 377 6.74 10.20 -18.47
CA PRO A 377 6.68 9.76 -17.09
C PRO A 377 7.04 10.92 -16.15
N ASP A 378 6.20 11.16 -15.14
CA ASP A 378 6.51 12.10 -14.06
C ASP A 378 7.58 11.47 -13.16
N TYR A 379 8.80 11.89 -13.32
CA TYR A 379 9.92 11.45 -12.49
C TYR A 379 10.77 12.63 -12.06
N ILE A 380 11.40 12.50 -10.91
CA ILE A 380 12.35 13.49 -10.41
C ILE A 380 13.57 13.48 -11.34
N ARG A 381 13.90 14.63 -11.94
CA ARG A 381 15.01 14.78 -12.88
C ARG A 381 16.29 15.26 -12.22
N ASP A 382 16.21 15.83 -11.05
CA ASP A 382 17.37 16.22 -10.24
C ASP A 382 17.93 15.01 -9.49
N GLY A 383 19.17 14.64 -9.79
CA GLY A 383 19.84 13.49 -9.19
C GLY A 383 20.00 13.62 -7.67
N ALA A 384 20.30 14.80 -7.15
CA ALA A 384 20.43 15.04 -5.72
C ALA A 384 19.09 14.85 -4.99
N ALA A 385 18.00 15.34 -5.57
CA ALA A 385 16.65 15.14 -5.03
C ALA A 385 16.23 13.66 -5.06
N ILE A 386 16.62 12.87 -6.09
CA ILE A 386 16.40 11.42 -6.15
C ILE A 386 17.11 10.72 -4.99
N TYR A 387 18.39 11.02 -4.77
CA TYR A 387 19.17 10.43 -3.67
C TYR A 387 18.55 10.79 -2.32
N ALA A 388 18.31 12.07 -2.06
CA ALA A 388 17.72 12.52 -0.80
C ALA A 388 16.37 11.84 -0.51
N ARG A 389 15.49 11.75 -1.51
CA ARG A 389 14.20 11.08 -1.38
C ARG A 389 14.33 9.57 -1.18
N SER A 390 15.24 8.91 -1.92
CA SER A 390 15.51 7.49 -1.79
C SER A 390 16.01 7.14 -0.39
N PHE A 391 16.98 7.89 0.12
CA PHE A 391 17.52 7.66 1.47
C PHE A 391 16.49 7.95 2.56
N ALA A 392 15.65 8.99 2.40
CA ALA A 392 14.55 9.26 3.33
C ALA A 392 13.53 8.09 3.39
N ILE A 393 13.19 7.51 2.24
CA ILE A 393 12.30 6.34 2.17
C ILE A 393 12.96 5.13 2.84
N ILE A 394 14.23 4.85 2.53
CA ILE A 394 14.96 3.72 3.12
C ILE A 394 15.04 3.85 4.63
N ARG A 395 15.35 5.04 5.16
CA ARG A 395 15.41 5.30 6.61
C ARG A 395 14.05 5.18 7.31
N ALA A 396 12.96 5.49 6.60
CA ALA A 396 11.60 5.34 7.12
C ALA A 396 11.10 3.88 7.12
N GLU A 397 11.64 3.03 6.25
CA GLU A 397 11.17 1.66 6.03
C GLU A 397 12.09 0.58 6.61
N ALA A 398 13.40 0.85 6.71
CA ALA A 398 14.39 -0.11 7.21
C ALA A 398 14.46 -0.10 8.74
N ASP A 399 14.62 -1.28 9.33
CA ASP A 399 14.94 -1.44 10.75
C ASP A 399 16.43 -1.15 10.98
N LEU A 400 16.74 0.08 11.40
CA LEU A 400 18.10 0.57 11.60
C LEU A 400 18.50 0.75 13.07
N ASP A 401 17.61 0.48 14.02
CA ASP A 401 17.77 0.80 15.44
C ASP A 401 18.98 0.11 16.10
N ARG A 402 19.40 -1.03 15.57
CA ARG A 402 20.57 -1.79 16.07
C ARG A 402 21.92 -1.30 15.56
N PHE A 403 21.94 -0.35 14.64
CA PHE A 403 23.15 0.16 14.03
C PHE A 403 23.51 1.53 14.58
N THR A 404 24.81 1.77 14.78
CA THR A 404 25.30 3.12 15.02
C THR A 404 25.01 4.03 13.82
N PRO A 405 25.01 5.36 13.97
CA PRO A 405 24.77 6.26 12.83
C PRO A 405 25.71 6.03 11.65
N GLU A 406 26.95 5.63 11.89
CA GLU A 406 27.93 5.33 10.86
C GLU A 406 27.63 4.02 10.14
N GLU A 407 27.31 2.96 10.87
CA GLU A 407 26.88 1.68 10.31
C GLU A 407 25.56 1.82 9.55
N ALA A 408 24.61 2.57 10.07
CA ALA A 408 23.34 2.84 9.40
C ALA A 408 23.52 3.50 8.02
N ARG A 409 24.48 4.41 7.86
CA ARG A 409 24.83 4.99 6.54
C ARG A 409 25.29 3.91 5.56
N VAL A 410 26.12 2.95 6.02
CA VAL A 410 26.58 1.83 5.18
C VAL A 410 25.38 0.97 4.76
N VAL A 411 24.51 0.61 5.70
CA VAL A 411 23.32 -0.22 5.44
C VAL A 411 22.35 0.49 4.48
N VAL A 412 22.04 1.77 4.70
CA VAL A 412 21.16 2.57 3.83
C VAL A 412 21.69 2.62 2.39
N ARG A 413 23.00 2.82 2.22
CA ARG A 413 23.60 2.85 0.89
C ARG A 413 23.62 1.49 0.20
N MET A 414 23.80 0.40 0.97
CA MET A 414 23.66 -0.97 0.46
C MET A 414 22.22 -1.27 0.03
N ILE A 415 21.23 -0.88 0.82
CA ILE A 415 19.80 -0.99 0.48
C ILE A 415 19.48 -0.19 -0.79
N HIS A 416 20.01 1.04 -0.89
CA HIS A 416 19.83 1.84 -2.10
C HIS A 416 20.37 1.15 -3.35
N ALA A 417 21.49 0.44 -3.24
CA ALA A 417 22.13 -0.26 -4.36
C ALA A 417 21.38 -1.53 -4.80
N CYS A 418 20.57 -2.13 -3.94
CA CYS A 418 19.86 -3.39 -4.24
C CYS A 418 18.33 -3.31 -4.21
N GLY A 419 17.78 -2.22 -3.66
CA GLY A 419 16.31 -2.03 -3.56
C GLY A 419 15.62 -2.93 -2.52
N MET A 420 16.38 -3.61 -1.64
CA MET A 420 15.84 -4.55 -0.65
C MET A 420 15.91 -3.97 0.76
N VAL A 421 14.81 -3.41 1.26
CA VAL A 421 14.73 -2.80 2.60
C VAL A 421 14.98 -3.84 3.71
N GLU A 422 14.48 -5.06 3.51
CA GLU A 422 14.68 -6.18 4.43
C GLU A 422 16.14 -6.62 4.59
N LEU A 423 17.05 -6.14 3.75
CA LEU A 423 18.50 -6.41 3.84
C LEU A 423 19.05 -6.03 5.23
N ALA A 424 18.49 -4.97 5.86
CA ALA A 424 18.91 -4.52 7.17
C ALA A 424 18.92 -5.64 8.23
N ARG A 425 18.01 -6.64 8.11
CA ARG A 425 17.93 -7.78 9.05
C ARG A 425 19.08 -8.76 8.88
N ASP A 426 19.58 -8.90 7.66
CA ASP A 426 20.59 -9.90 7.30
C ASP A 426 22.03 -9.36 7.38
N VAL A 427 22.19 -8.04 7.55
CA VAL A 427 23.51 -7.41 7.71
C VAL A 427 24.08 -7.73 9.07
N ARG A 428 25.35 -8.19 9.12
CA ARG A 428 26.15 -8.30 10.35
C ARG A 428 27.47 -7.58 10.18
N MET A 429 27.84 -6.84 11.20
CA MET A 429 29.14 -6.18 11.32
C MET A 429 29.80 -6.60 12.63
N SER A 430 31.12 -6.74 12.61
CA SER A 430 31.89 -6.84 13.86
C SER A 430 31.88 -5.48 14.58
N PRO A 431 32.07 -5.44 15.89
CA PRO A 431 32.37 -4.20 16.59
C PRO A 431 33.48 -3.41 15.90
N ASP A 432 33.34 -2.09 15.83
CA ASP A 432 34.32 -1.17 15.26
C ASP A 432 34.63 -1.34 13.74
N PHE A 433 33.91 -2.22 13.01
CA PHE A 433 34.14 -2.41 11.58
C PHE A 433 34.12 -1.08 10.81
N ALA A 434 33.03 -0.29 10.99
CA ALA A 434 32.88 0.95 10.22
C ALA A 434 33.98 1.96 10.53
N ALA A 435 34.30 2.13 11.81
CA ALA A 435 35.36 3.04 12.25
C ALA A 435 36.74 2.60 11.73
N THR A 436 37.08 1.30 11.82
CA THR A 436 38.38 0.76 11.37
C THR A 436 38.53 0.86 9.85
N ALA A 437 37.48 0.47 9.09
CA ALA A 437 37.50 0.57 7.64
C ALA A 437 37.67 2.04 7.17
N ARG A 438 36.93 2.96 7.80
CA ARG A 438 37.03 4.39 7.51
C ARG A 438 38.42 4.95 7.84
N ALA A 439 38.98 4.61 8.99
CA ALA A 439 40.34 5.02 9.37
C ALA A 439 41.38 4.55 8.35
N ALA A 440 41.27 3.31 7.86
CA ALA A 440 42.16 2.79 6.83
C ALA A 440 42.03 3.58 5.51
N LEU A 441 40.79 3.92 5.09
CA LEU A 441 40.56 4.75 3.89
C LEU A 441 41.17 6.14 4.05
N LEU A 442 40.99 6.79 5.19
CA LEU A 442 41.56 8.11 5.49
C LEU A 442 43.09 8.05 5.51
N ALA A 443 43.68 6.93 5.94
CA ALA A 443 45.14 6.70 5.92
C ALA A 443 45.71 6.34 4.53
N GLY A 444 44.90 6.41 3.47
CA GLY A 444 45.31 6.13 2.10
C GLY A 444 45.55 4.64 1.79
N ARG A 445 45.08 3.73 2.67
CA ARG A 445 45.23 2.29 2.43
C ARG A 445 44.45 1.86 1.17
N PRO A 446 44.97 0.84 0.44
CA PRO A 446 44.33 0.39 -0.81
C PRO A 446 43.03 -0.34 -0.54
N ILE A 447 42.17 -0.35 -1.57
CA ILE A 447 40.96 -1.17 -1.64
C ILE A 447 41.24 -2.34 -2.58
N LEU A 448 41.13 -3.56 -2.07
CA LEU A 448 41.40 -4.79 -2.82
C LEU A 448 40.09 -5.47 -3.17
N CYS A 449 39.81 -5.69 -4.46
CA CYS A 449 38.56 -6.18 -4.98
C CYS A 449 38.71 -7.55 -5.66
N ASP A 450 37.73 -8.46 -5.42
CA ASP A 450 37.71 -9.79 -6.05
C ASP A 450 37.22 -9.76 -7.51
N ALA A 451 36.55 -8.70 -7.91
CA ALA A 451 35.95 -8.56 -9.24
C ALA A 451 36.05 -7.12 -9.77
N GLU A 452 36.14 -6.99 -11.11
CA GLU A 452 36.13 -5.69 -11.77
C GLU A 452 34.86 -4.90 -11.51
N MET A 453 33.71 -5.57 -11.40
CA MET A 453 32.45 -4.91 -11.06
C MET A 453 32.48 -4.21 -9.71
N VAL A 454 33.15 -4.79 -8.70
CA VAL A 454 33.37 -4.14 -7.41
C VAL A 454 34.28 -2.93 -7.59
N ALA A 455 35.42 -3.14 -8.25
CA ALA A 455 36.41 -2.10 -8.47
C ALA A 455 35.86 -0.90 -9.24
N HIS A 456 35.09 -1.13 -10.30
CA HIS A 456 34.44 -0.06 -11.08
C HIS A 456 33.26 0.60 -10.36
N GLY A 457 32.57 -0.11 -9.46
CA GLY A 457 31.51 0.43 -8.62
C GLY A 457 31.99 1.39 -7.53
N VAL A 458 33.27 1.36 -7.17
CA VAL A 458 33.88 2.32 -6.23
C VAL A 458 34.04 3.68 -6.89
N THR A 459 33.37 4.69 -6.37
CA THR A 459 33.41 6.07 -6.89
C THR A 459 34.70 6.76 -6.49
N ARG A 460 35.65 6.88 -7.42
CA ARG A 460 36.99 7.42 -7.16
C ARG A 460 36.96 8.83 -6.55
N ALA A 461 36.03 9.67 -6.97
CA ALA A 461 35.87 11.04 -6.46
C ALA A 461 35.42 11.10 -4.98
N ARG A 462 34.98 9.99 -4.41
CA ARG A 462 34.57 9.90 -2.99
C ARG A 462 35.72 9.41 -2.09
N LEU A 463 36.82 8.92 -2.64
CA LEU A 463 37.94 8.37 -1.89
C LEU A 463 38.72 9.50 -1.21
N PRO A 464 38.90 9.46 0.13
CA PRO A 464 39.41 10.60 0.89
C PRO A 464 40.88 10.88 0.72
N ALA A 465 41.71 9.90 0.31
CA ALA A 465 43.17 9.99 0.22
C ALA A 465 43.72 9.46 -1.10
N GLY A 466 42.94 9.50 -2.19
CA GLY A 466 43.39 8.97 -3.47
C GLY A 466 43.71 7.47 -3.45
N ASN A 467 43.00 6.72 -2.62
CA ASN A 467 43.20 5.30 -2.37
C ASN A 467 43.27 4.50 -3.68
N ALA A 468 44.29 3.65 -3.82
CA ALA A 468 44.38 2.73 -4.94
C ALA A 468 43.24 1.68 -4.85
N VAL A 469 42.52 1.46 -5.95
CA VAL A 469 41.54 0.39 -6.06
C VAL A 469 42.11 -0.67 -7.01
N VAL A 470 42.35 -1.85 -6.48
CA VAL A 470 43.10 -2.92 -7.14
C VAL A 470 42.23 -4.15 -7.33
N CYS A 471 42.12 -4.62 -8.54
CA CYS A 471 41.55 -5.93 -8.90
C CYS A 471 42.60 -6.69 -9.73
N THR A 472 42.93 -7.90 -9.33
CA THR A 472 43.94 -8.75 -9.99
C THR A 472 43.30 -9.92 -10.75
N LEU A 473 41.98 -9.90 -10.93
CA LEU A 473 41.24 -10.98 -11.62
C LEU A 473 41.69 -11.19 -13.07
N HIS A 474 42.05 -10.10 -13.74
CA HIS A 474 42.53 -10.10 -15.13
C HIS A 474 44.03 -9.90 -15.28
N ASP A 475 44.80 -10.02 -14.18
CA ASP A 475 46.25 -10.05 -14.29
C ASP A 475 46.69 -11.26 -15.14
N PRO A 476 47.60 -11.11 -16.09
CA PRO A 476 48.09 -12.19 -16.97
C PRO A 476 48.56 -13.45 -16.24
N ARG A 477 49.01 -13.33 -15.01
CA ARG A 477 49.50 -14.45 -14.16
C ARG A 477 48.35 -15.25 -13.53
N THR A 478 47.15 -14.68 -13.38
CA THR A 478 46.03 -15.30 -12.67
C THR A 478 45.59 -16.64 -13.23
N PRO A 479 45.52 -16.88 -14.58
CA PRO A 479 45.15 -18.18 -15.12
C PRO A 479 46.12 -19.31 -14.75
N ASP A 480 47.40 -19.04 -14.75
CA ASP A 480 48.42 -20.06 -14.41
C ASP A 480 48.50 -20.29 -12.90
N LEU A 481 48.34 -19.24 -12.10
CA LEU A 481 48.19 -19.38 -10.64
C LEU A 481 46.95 -20.22 -10.28
N ALA A 482 45.84 -20.04 -10.97
CA ALA A 482 44.61 -20.81 -10.72
C ALA A 482 44.84 -22.32 -10.95
N LYS A 483 45.59 -22.67 -11.99
CA LYS A 483 46.02 -24.06 -12.24
C LYS A 483 46.97 -24.58 -11.17
N ALA A 484 47.96 -23.76 -10.79
CA ALA A 484 48.98 -24.14 -9.81
C ALA A 484 48.39 -24.38 -8.40
N VAL A 485 47.45 -23.54 -7.97
CA VAL A 485 46.81 -23.67 -6.65
C VAL A 485 45.58 -24.59 -6.68
N GLY A 486 45.15 -25.08 -7.85
CA GLY A 486 44.00 -25.94 -7.99
C GLY A 486 42.67 -25.28 -7.58
N ASN A 487 42.50 -23.97 -7.80
CA ASN A 487 41.35 -23.19 -7.35
C ASN A 487 40.81 -22.28 -8.47
N THR A 488 39.71 -21.58 -8.22
CA THR A 488 39.11 -20.65 -9.18
C THR A 488 40.03 -19.46 -9.48
N ARG A 489 39.85 -18.82 -10.63
CA ARG A 489 40.59 -17.59 -10.99
C ARG A 489 40.42 -16.48 -9.92
N SER A 490 39.20 -16.34 -9.38
CA SER A 490 38.89 -15.33 -8.35
C SER A 490 39.68 -15.60 -7.06
N ALA A 491 39.81 -16.87 -6.65
CA ALA A 491 40.61 -17.25 -5.50
C ALA A 491 42.12 -17.03 -5.76
N ALA A 492 42.61 -17.50 -6.92
CA ALA A 492 44.02 -17.39 -7.28
C ALA A 492 44.49 -15.93 -7.46
N ALA A 493 43.62 -15.05 -7.90
CA ALA A 493 43.93 -13.63 -8.06
C ALA A 493 44.37 -12.96 -6.75
N LEU A 494 43.94 -13.46 -5.59
CA LEU A 494 44.30 -12.92 -4.28
C LEU A 494 45.77 -13.15 -3.93
N GLU A 495 46.41 -14.16 -4.48
CA GLU A 495 47.86 -14.41 -4.32
C GLU A 495 48.69 -13.20 -4.76
N LEU A 496 48.19 -12.45 -5.74
CA LEU A 496 48.87 -11.29 -6.29
C LEU A 496 48.73 -10.02 -5.43
N TRP A 497 47.94 -10.08 -4.37
CA TRP A 497 47.81 -8.94 -3.45
C TRP A 497 49.06 -8.77 -2.60
N GLY A 498 49.65 -9.87 -2.11
CA GLY A 498 50.92 -9.86 -1.38
C GLY A 498 50.92 -8.86 -0.23
N ALA A 499 51.97 -8.08 -0.12
CA ALA A 499 52.12 -7.05 0.93
C ALA A 499 51.07 -5.93 0.88
N ARG A 500 50.34 -5.75 -0.23
CA ARG A 500 49.25 -4.77 -0.33
C ARG A 500 48.09 -5.11 0.59
N LEU A 501 47.98 -6.35 1.05
CA LEU A 501 46.93 -6.78 1.96
C LEU A 501 47.05 -6.12 3.35
N GLU A 502 48.27 -5.71 3.73
CA GLU A 502 48.49 -5.11 5.04
C GLU A 502 47.74 -3.80 5.24
N GLY A 503 46.80 -3.81 6.16
CA GLY A 503 45.97 -2.66 6.47
C GLY A 503 45.01 -2.23 5.36
N ALA A 504 44.83 -3.03 4.31
CA ALA A 504 43.91 -2.76 3.21
C ALA A 504 42.45 -2.89 3.64
N VAL A 505 41.53 -2.25 2.90
CA VAL A 505 40.11 -2.57 2.93
C VAL A 505 39.81 -3.58 1.82
N VAL A 506 39.42 -4.79 2.18
CA VAL A 506 39.09 -5.84 1.22
C VAL A 506 37.59 -5.81 0.91
N ALA A 507 37.26 -5.82 -0.37
CA ALA A 507 35.85 -5.83 -0.84
C ALA A 507 35.64 -7.03 -1.78
N ILE A 508 35.01 -8.09 -1.25
CA ILE A 508 34.65 -9.30 -1.98
C ILE A 508 33.12 -9.26 -2.20
N GLY A 509 32.71 -9.04 -3.45
CA GLY A 509 31.31 -8.89 -3.83
C GLY A 509 30.82 -9.94 -4.82
N ASN A 510 31.66 -10.83 -5.30
CA ASN A 510 31.31 -11.80 -6.34
C ASN A 510 31.56 -13.25 -5.91
N ALA A 511 32.80 -13.64 -5.62
CA ALA A 511 33.18 -15.04 -5.55
C ALA A 511 33.31 -15.56 -4.10
N PRO A 512 32.50 -16.56 -3.68
CA PRO A 512 32.67 -17.23 -2.39
C PRO A 512 34.08 -17.84 -2.23
N THR A 513 34.62 -18.37 -3.30
CA THR A 513 35.97 -18.96 -3.31
C THR A 513 37.08 -17.94 -3.03
N ALA A 514 36.88 -16.67 -3.42
CA ALA A 514 37.80 -15.59 -3.07
C ALA A 514 37.75 -15.31 -1.55
N LEU A 515 36.57 -15.33 -0.95
CA LEU A 515 36.43 -15.10 0.48
C LEU A 515 37.07 -16.24 1.30
N PHE A 516 36.82 -17.49 0.93
CA PHE A 516 37.47 -18.61 1.56
C PHE A 516 38.99 -18.51 1.41
N ARG A 517 39.50 -18.20 0.20
CA ARG A 517 40.94 -18.09 -0.04
C ARG A 517 41.59 -16.97 0.77
N LEU A 518 40.89 -15.84 0.94
CA LEU A 518 41.38 -14.77 1.81
C LEU A 518 41.60 -15.26 3.24
N LEU A 519 40.66 -15.99 3.79
CA LEU A 519 40.75 -16.54 5.16
C LEU A 519 41.91 -17.54 5.26
N GLU A 520 42.06 -18.46 4.28
CA GLU A 520 43.19 -19.41 4.21
C GLU A 520 44.55 -18.70 4.17
N LEU A 521 44.69 -17.64 3.36
CA LEU A 521 45.90 -16.86 3.26
C LEU A 521 46.28 -16.21 4.59
N ILE A 522 45.28 -15.61 5.27
CA ILE A 522 45.49 -14.98 6.58
C ILE A 522 45.92 -16.03 7.62
N ASP A 523 45.29 -17.20 7.62
CA ASP A 523 45.62 -18.31 8.52
C ASP A 523 47.02 -18.90 8.21
N ALA A 524 47.48 -18.81 6.97
CA ALA A 524 48.83 -19.17 6.55
C ALA A 524 49.88 -18.07 6.83
N GLY A 525 49.50 -16.97 7.49
CA GLY A 525 50.42 -15.90 7.89
C GLY A 525 50.57 -14.74 6.89
N ALA A 526 49.67 -14.61 5.92
CA ALA A 526 49.63 -13.43 5.07
C ALA A 526 49.33 -12.15 5.89
N PRO A 527 49.79 -10.97 5.41
CA PRO A 527 49.46 -9.70 6.07
C PRO A 527 47.96 -9.51 6.30
N ARG A 528 47.59 -8.85 7.39
CA ARG A 528 46.18 -8.68 7.77
C ARG A 528 45.58 -7.42 7.15
N PRO A 529 44.39 -7.50 6.55
CA PRO A 529 43.64 -6.32 6.16
C PRO A 529 43.09 -5.58 7.39
N ALA A 530 42.85 -4.28 7.24
CA ALA A 530 42.18 -3.48 8.27
C ALA A 530 40.72 -3.89 8.43
N ALA A 531 40.03 -4.20 7.33
CA ALA A 531 38.63 -4.62 7.35
C ALA A 531 38.28 -5.43 6.10
N VAL A 532 37.29 -6.32 6.23
CA VAL A 532 36.77 -7.16 5.13
C VAL A 532 35.29 -6.93 4.91
N ILE A 533 34.93 -6.46 3.73
CA ILE A 533 33.57 -6.41 3.21
C ILE A 533 33.33 -7.72 2.46
N GLY A 534 32.73 -8.71 3.15
CA GLY A 534 32.51 -10.06 2.64
C GLY A 534 31.06 -10.24 2.16
N LEU A 535 30.77 -9.87 0.93
CA LEU A 535 29.43 -9.88 0.34
C LEU A 535 29.33 -10.74 -0.93
N PRO A 536 29.99 -11.92 -1.02
CA PRO A 536 29.78 -12.77 -2.18
C PRO A 536 28.33 -13.19 -2.29
N VAL A 537 27.84 -13.38 -3.53
CA VAL A 537 26.47 -13.77 -3.84
C VAL A 537 26.44 -15.15 -4.50
N GLY A 538 25.44 -15.94 -4.20
CA GLY A 538 25.25 -17.21 -4.91
C GLY A 538 24.66 -18.34 -4.07
N PHE A 539 24.56 -19.51 -4.71
CA PHE A 539 23.91 -20.69 -4.15
C PHE A 539 24.89 -21.72 -3.57
N VAL A 540 26.17 -21.63 -3.94
CA VAL A 540 27.23 -22.57 -3.52
C VAL A 540 28.34 -21.79 -2.83
N GLY A 541 28.57 -22.04 -1.56
CA GLY A 541 29.65 -21.46 -0.78
C GLY A 541 29.44 -19.99 -0.33
N ALA A 542 28.40 -19.29 -0.79
CA ALA A 542 28.19 -17.88 -0.44
C ALA A 542 27.79 -17.70 1.03
N ALA A 543 26.84 -18.48 1.52
CA ALA A 543 26.45 -18.44 2.92
C ALA A 543 27.56 -18.93 3.84
N GLU A 544 28.21 -20.01 3.45
CA GLU A 544 29.26 -20.69 4.22
C GLU A 544 30.53 -19.80 4.35
N SER A 545 30.95 -19.14 3.27
CA SER A 545 32.14 -18.26 3.31
C SER A 545 31.90 -17.03 4.20
N LYS A 546 30.68 -16.47 4.17
CA LYS A 546 30.30 -15.35 5.04
C LYS A 546 30.17 -15.78 6.51
N ALA A 547 29.65 -16.97 6.77
CA ALA A 547 29.59 -17.52 8.11
C ALA A 547 31.03 -17.77 8.67
N ALA A 548 31.95 -18.25 7.82
CA ALA A 548 33.37 -18.43 8.20
C ALA A 548 34.03 -17.09 8.55
N LEU A 549 33.78 -16.03 7.76
CA LEU A 549 34.26 -14.68 8.10
C LEU A 549 33.62 -14.15 9.37
N ALA A 550 32.31 -14.31 9.53
CA ALA A 550 31.57 -13.81 10.70
C ALA A 550 31.93 -14.52 12.01
N ALA A 551 32.53 -15.70 11.94
CA ALA A 551 33.05 -16.41 13.10
C ALA A 551 34.45 -15.90 13.57
N ARG A 552 35.10 -15.02 12.80
CA ARG A 552 36.40 -14.44 13.13
C ARG A 552 36.24 -13.32 14.17
N THR A 553 37.05 -13.36 15.19
CA THR A 553 37.13 -12.32 16.23
C THR A 553 38.32 -11.39 16.04
N ASP A 554 39.23 -11.74 15.13
CA ASP A 554 40.51 -11.07 14.86
C ASP A 554 40.50 -10.22 13.58
N LEU A 555 39.33 -10.15 12.87
CA LEU A 555 39.17 -9.38 11.64
C LEU A 555 37.91 -8.54 11.71
N PRO A 556 37.99 -7.20 11.57
CA PRO A 556 36.82 -6.37 11.36
C PRO A 556 36.10 -6.75 10.06
N PHE A 557 34.78 -7.00 10.13
CA PHE A 557 34.04 -7.49 8.97
C PHE A 557 32.66 -6.87 8.81
N LEU A 558 32.17 -6.88 7.57
CA LEU A 558 30.78 -6.67 7.16
C LEU A 558 30.36 -7.85 6.30
N VAL A 559 29.23 -8.49 6.64
CA VAL A 559 28.59 -9.54 5.82
C VAL A 559 27.10 -9.32 5.71
N VAL A 560 26.46 -9.95 4.71
CA VAL A 560 25.01 -10.16 4.62
C VAL A 560 24.76 -11.66 4.72
N GLU A 561 24.05 -12.09 5.73
CA GLU A 561 23.81 -13.52 5.98
C GLU A 561 23.07 -14.22 4.81
N GLY A 562 23.28 -15.52 4.67
CA GLY A 562 22.66 -16.31 3.63
C GLY A 562 23.24 -16.07 2.23
N ARG A 563 22.39 -16.15 1.19
CA ARG A 563 22.79 -16.12 -0.23
C ARG A 563 22.88 -14.72 -0.82
N LYS A 564 22.32 -13.72 -0.16
CA LYS A 564 22.29 -12.31 -0.61
C LYS A 564 23.68 -11.71 -0.56
N GLY A 565 23.97 -10.85 -1.51
CA GLY A 565 25.27 -10.19 -1.65
C GLY A 565 25.36 -9.55 -3.04
N GLY A 566 26.57 -9.27 -3.48
CA GLY A 566 26.83 -8.82 -4.83
C GLY A 566 27.77 -7.61 -4.93
N SER A 567 28.38 -7.46 -6.09
CA SER A 567 29.36 -6.41 -6.38
C SER A 567 28.83 -5.00 -6.14
N ALA A 568 27.54 -4.75 -6.46
CA ALA A 568 26.92 -3.45 -6.23
C ALA A 568 26.83 -3.10 -4.73
N MET A 569 26.46 -4.06 -3.89
CA MET A 569 26.40 -3.87 -2.43
C MET A 569 27.80 -3.68 -1.84
N ALA A 570 28.80 -4.45 -2.29
CA ALA A 570 30.17 -4.32 -1.82
C ALA A 570 30.76 -2.94 -2.17
N ALA A 571 30.56 -2.48 -3.41
CA ALA A 571 30.98 -1.14 -3.83
C ALA A 571 30.23 -0.04 -3.07
N ALA A 572 28.92 -0.21 -2.82
CA ALA A 572 28.11 0.73 -2.05
C ALA A 572 28.60 0.87 -0.60
N ALA A 573 29.00 -0.25 0.04
CA ALA A 573 29.58 -0.24 1.36
C ALA A 573 30.91 0.54 1.39
N VAL A 574 31.81 0.32 0.43
CA VAL A 574 33.05 1.10 0.28
C VAL A 574 32.75 2.58 0.11
N ASN A 575 31.81 2.94 -0.77
CA ASN A 575 31.44 4.34 -1.04
C ASN A 575 30.83 5.05 0.18
N ALA A 576 30.10 4.31 1.03
CA ALA A 576 29.55 4.86 2.27
C ALA A 576 30.62 5.11 3.34
N LEU A 577 31.63 4.23 3.42
CA LEU A 577 32.76 4.36 4.33
C LEU A 577 33.73 5.48 3.89
N ALA A 578 33.85 5.71 2.58
CA ALA A 578 34.75 6.69 2.01
C ALA A 578 34.31 8.15 2.19
N SER A 579 33.02 8.41 2.33
CA SER A 579 32.46 9.78 2.40
C SER A 579 31.30 9.86 3.37
N GLU A 580 31.21 10.99 4.10
CA GLU A 580 30.07 11.30 4.97
C GLU A 580 28.88 11.86 4.18
N ALA A 581 29.11 12.33 2.95
CA ALA A 581 28.04 12.80 2.10
C ALA A 581 27.18 11.62 1.59
N GLU A 582 25.92 11.70 1.88
CA GLU A 582 24.89 10.78 1.37
C GLU A 582 24.53 11.00 -0.09
#